data_ce70756c5fba8dc729ccb4c84ba86399
#
_entry.id   ce70756c5fba8dc729ccb4c84ba86399
#
_cell.length_a   1.000
_cell.length_b   1.000
_cell.length_c   1.000
_cell.angle_alpha   90.00
_cell.angle_beta   90.00
_cell.angle_gamma   90.00
#
_symmetry.space_group_name_H-M   'P 1'
#
loop_
_entity.id
_entity.type
_entity.pdbx_description
1 polymer ?
#
loop_
_entity_poly.entity_id
_entity_poly.type
_entity_poly.pdbx_seq_one_letter_code
_entity_poly.pdbx_strand_id
1 'polypeptide(L)'
;MKLVSKIGAALFAAFVLSSTASAVRINGVIGFTGGASLDNANLALATQVVEWDTTTVSVLHTGDFAGIPTNTAVMLAKPWNLNTASPGIVDFWKVGGFSFDLTSSTRFYDPSGGGFLSASGYGMIKKVGFEATEGTWSFSTQNPGDGNVFTFSASGAAVPDGGATVALLGVSLLGLHGLRRKFSKR
;
A
#
# COMPACT_ATOMS: atom_id res chain seq x y z
N MET A 1 -22.81 31.45 40.25
CA MET A 1 -22.48 30.03 39.96
C MET A 1 -23.03 29.47 38.63
N LYS A 2 -24.06 30.06 37.99
CA LYS A 2 -24.63 29.53 36.72
C LYS A 2 -23.78 29.83 35.44
N LEU A 3 -22.91 30.84 35.45
CA LEU A 3 -22.11 31.25 34.30
C LEU A 3 -20.90 30.34 34.10
N VAL A 4 -20.23 29.91 35.15
CA VAL A 4 -19.03 29.05 35.12
C VAL A 4 -19.38 27.65 34.56
N SER A 5 -20.59 27.14 34.87
CA SER A 5 -21.07 25.85 34.35
C SER A 5 -21.29 25.85 32.83
N LYS A 6 -21.73 26.98 32.26
CA LYS A 6 -21.96 27.09 30.79
C LYS A 6 -20.67 27.20 30.00
N ILE A 7 -19.64 27.86 30.54
CA ILE A 7 -18.32 28.00 29.90
C ILE A 7 -17.59 26.65 29.90
N GLY A 8 -17.67 25.86 30.97
CA GLY A 8 -17.09 24.54 31.05
C GLY A 8 -17.69 23.55 30.05
N ALA A 9 -19.01 23.61 29.81
CA ALA A 9 -19.69 22.76 28.83
C ALA A 9 -19.32 23.14 27.37
N ALA A 10 -19.14 24.42 27.05
CA ALA A 10 -18.75 24.90 25.73
C ALA A 10 -17.29 24.56 25.40
N LEU A 11 -16.37 24.64 26.36
CA LEU A 11 -14.97 24.22 26.20
C LEU A 11 -14.83 22.72 26.01
N PHE A 12 -15.64 21.91 26.68
CA PHE A 12 -15.64 20.45 26.52
C PHE A 12 -16.19 20.04 25.15
N ALA A 13 -17.24 20.71 24.66
CA ALA A 13 -17.78 20.46 23.32
C ALA A 13 -16.79 20.83 22.20
N ALA A 14 -16.00 21.89 22.37
CA ALA A 14 -14.96 22.28 21.41
C ALA A 14 -13.79 21.29 21.34
N PHE A 15 -13.47 20.61 22.42
CA PHE A 15 -12.37 19.62 22.45
C PHE A 15 -12.75 18.29 21.78
N VAL A 16 -14.03 17.94 21.72
CA VAL A 16 -14.49 16.68 21.11
C VAL A 16 -14.59 16.79 19.59
N LEU A 17 -14.61 18.00 19.01
CA LEU A 17 -14.72 18.23 17.57
C LEU A 17 -13.38 18.30 16.82
N SER A 18 -12.26 18.22 17.52
CA SER A 18 -10.95 18.01 16.88
C SER A 18 -10.76 16.52 16.52
N SER A 19 -11.64 15.99 15.63
CA SER A 19 -11.33 14.77 14.92
C SER A 19 -10.09 15.06 14.07
N THR A 20 -8.94 14.57 14.49
CA THR A 20 -7.78 14.49 13.61
C THR A 20 -8.22 13.71 12.40
N ALA A 21 -8.33 14.37 11.25
CA ALA A 21 -8.53 13.68 9.98
C ALA A 21 -7.28 12.80 9.77
N SER A 22 -7.36 11.54 10.20
CA SER A 22 -6.35 10.56 9.86
C SER A 22 -6.44 10.32 8.37
N ALA A 23 -5.32 10.49 7.66
CA ALA A 23 -5.29 10.16 6.25
C ALA A 23 -5.62 8.66 6.10
N VAL A 24 -6.49 8.34 5.14
CA VAL A 24 -6.93 6.96 4.91
C VAL A 24 -5.79 6.19 4.26
N ARG A 25 -5.54 4.96 4.71
CA ARG A 25 -4.55 4.07 4.10
C ARG A 25 -5.05 3.55 2.76
N ILE A 26 -4.12 3.32 1.84
CA ILE A 26 -4.41 2.75 0.53
C ILE A 26 -4.72 1.26 0.70
N ASN A 27 -5.85 0.81 0.14
CA ASN A 27 -6.27 -0.59 0.17
C ASN A 27 -6.64 -1.08 -1.23
N GLY A 28 -6.20 -2.28 -1.60
CA GLY A 28 -6.51 -2.89 -2.88
C GLY A 28 -5.34 -3.63 -3.50
N VAL A 29 -5.60 -4.16 -4.70
CA VAL A 29 -4.62 -4.88 -5.51
C VAL A 29 -4.58 -4.21 -6.88
N ILE A 30 -3.40 -4.10 -7.47
CA ILE A 30 -3.21 -3.68 -8.86
C ILE A 30 -2.25 -4.63 -9.56
N GLY A 31 -2.66 -5.14 -10.72
CA GLY A 31 -1.84 -5.99 -11.57
C GLY A 31 -1.39 -5.25 -12.82
N PHE A 32 -0.21 -5.59 -13.31
CA PHE A 32 0.34 -5.06 -14.55
C PHE A 32 0.66 -6.19 -15.52
N THR A 33 0.61 -5.89 -16.81
CA THR A 33 1.03 -6.78 -17.91
C THR A 33 1.95 -6.02 -18.85
N GLY A 34 2.96 -6.71 -19.39
CA GLY A 34 3.92 -6.10 -20.31
C GLY A 34 5.10 -7.02 -20.59
N GLY A 35 6.15 -6.52 -21.20
CA GLY A 35 7.39 -7.22 -21.46
C GLY A 35 8.57 -6.67 -20.65
N ALA A 36 9.60 -7.50 -20.40
CA ALA A 36 10.87 -7.09 -19.81
C ALA A 36 12.03 -7.77 -20.51
N SER A 37 13.05 -7.00 -20.79
CA SER A 37 14.34 -7.49 -21.24
C SER A 37 15.26 -7.67 -20.04
N LEU A 38 15.85 -8.85 -19.91
CA LEU A 38 16.78 -9.18 -18.84
C LEU A 38 18.22 -8.99 -19.30
N ASP A 39 19.12 -8.80 -18.34
CA ASP A 39 20.57 -8.72 -18.56
C ASP A 39 21.19 -10.02 -19.08
N ASN A 40 20.49 -11.15 -18.96
CA ASN A 40 20.92 -12.47 -19.43
C ASN A 40 19.73 -13.26 -19.99
N ALA A 41 19.92 -13.86 -21.18
CA ALA A 41 18.92 -14.74 -21.79
C ALA A 41 18.69 -16.03 -20.98
N ASN A 42 19.67 -16.48 -20.19
CA ASN A 42 19.50 -17.58 -19.26
C ASN A 42 18.88 -17.07 -17.96
N LEU A 43 17.61 -17.46 -17.69
CA LEU A 43 16.88 -17.04 -16.51
C LEU A 43 17.60 -17.38 -15.19
N ALA A 44 18.36 -18.47 -15.14
CA ALA A 44 19.15 -18.85 -13.96
C ALA A 44 20.24 -17.82 -13.64
N LEU A 45 20.77 -17.15 -14.64
CA LEU A 45 21.86 -16.18 -14.52
C LEU A 45 21.37 -14.72 -14.55
N ALA A 46 20.13 -14.48 -14.97
CA ALA A 46 19.57 -13.14 -15.03
C ALA A 46 19.46 -12.52 -13.63
N THR A 47 20.02 -11.33 -13.46
CA THR A 47 20.05 -10.60 -12.18
C THR A 47 19.33 -9.27 -12.25
N GLN A 48 19.03 -8.77 -13.45
CA GLN A 48 18.52 -7.43 -13.67
C GLN A 48 17.50 -7.38 -14.80
N VAL A 49 16.47 -6.57 -14.64
CA VAL A 49 15.66 -6.07 -15.76
C VAL A 49 16.35 -4.83 -16.29
N VAL A 50 16.76 -4.85 -17.55
CA VAL A 50 17.47 -3.74 -18.20
C VAL A 50 16.53 -2.80 -18.93
N GLU A 51 15.42 -3.32 -19.44
CA GLU A 51 14.40 -2.55 -20.17
C GLU A 51 13.02 -3.12 -19.90
N TRP A 52 12.02 -2.25 -19.92
CA TRP A 52 10.60 -2.60 -19.86
C TRP A 52 9.98 -2.30 -21.22
N ASP A 53 9.28 -3.28 -21.78
CA ASP A 53 8.40 -3.04 -22.91
C ASP A 53 7.13 -2.33 -22.47
N THR A 54 6.16 -2.16 -23.36
CA THR A 54 4.89 -1.51 -23.02
C THR A 54 4.22 -2.23 -21.86
N THR A 55 4.27 -1.61 -20.68
CA THR A 55 3.62 -2.13 -19.47
C THR A 55 2.34 -1.37 -19.19
N THR A 56 1.25 -2.08 -18.94
CA THR A 56 -0.07 -1.51 -18.72
C THR A 56 -0.77 -2.16 -17.53
N VAL A 57 -1.77 -1.46 -16.97
CA VAL A 57 -2.65 -2.00 -15.92
C VAL A 57 -3.47 -3.16 -16.49
N SER A 58 -3.43 -4.31 -15.81
CA SER A 58 -4.21 -5.50 -16.16
C SER A 58 -5.66 -5.37 -15.65
N VAL A 59 -6.48 -6.39 -15.91
CA VAL A 59 -7.85 -6.48 -15.37
C VAL A 59 -7.89 -6.68 -13.85
N LEU A 60 -6.77 -7.03 -13.24
CA LEU A 60 -6.66 -7.22 -11.79
C LEU A 60 -6.37 -5.88 -11.11
N HIS A 61 -7.41 -5.13 -10.78
CA HIS A 61 -7.30 -3.93 -9.94
C HIS A 61 -8.58 -3.76 -9.10
N THR A 62 -8.39 -3.55 -7.79
CA THR A 62 -9.47 -3.49 -6.79
C THR A 62 -9.23 -2.37 -5.78
N GLY A 63 -10.22 -2.12 -4.91
CA GLY A 63 -10.12 -1.11 -3.86
C GLY A 63 -9.84 0.29 -4.41
N ASP A 64 -8.85 0.98 -3.85
CA ASP A 64 -8.49 2.35 -4.26
C ASP A 64 -7.91 2.44 -5.67
N PHE A 65 -7.50 1.30 -6.26
CA PHE A 65 -7.02 1.20 -7.64
C PHE A 65 -8.14 0.98 -8.65
N ALA A 66 -9.36 0.67 -8.23
CA ALA A 66 -10.48 0.34 -9.12
C ALA A 66 -10.85 1.46 -10.10
N GLY A 67 -10.50 2.72 -9.77
CA GLY A 67 -10.72 3.87 -10.66
C GLY A 67 -9.69 4.03 -11.79
N ILE A 68 -8.65 3.19 -11.86
CA ILE A 68 -7.63 3.25 -12.91
C ILE A 68 -8.09 2.38 -14.07
N PRO A 69 -8.27 2.92 -15.30
CA PRO A 69 -8.69 2.10 -16.42
C PRO A 69 -7.68 0.99 -16.76
N THR A 70 -8.18 -0.19 -17.16
CA THR A 70 -7.37 -1.24 -17.78
C THR A 70 -6.62 -0.68 -19.01
N ASN A 71 -5.43 -1.18 -19.28
CA ASN A 71 -4.52 -0.70 -20.34
C ASN A 71 -3.95 0.71 -20.10
N THR A 72 -4.13 1.31 -18.93
CA THR A 72 -3.41 2.54 -18.57
C THR A 72 -1.90 2.25 -18.53
N ALA A 73 -1.11 3.07 -19.21
CA ALA A 73 0.35 2.93 -19.25
C ALA A 73 0.95 3.09 -17.84
N VAL A 74 1.88 2.22 -17.50
CA VAL A 74 2.62 2.21 -16.24
C VAL A 74 4.06 2.64 -16.49
N MET A 75 4.55 3.59 -15.71
CA MET A 75 5.96 3.95 -15.70
C MET A 75 6.69 3.08 -14.68
N LEU A 76 7.75 2.41 -15.11
CA LEU A 76 8.59 1.55 -14.26
C LEU A 76 10.03 2.05 -14.28
N ALA A 77 10.69 2.02 -13.14
CA ALA A 77 12.10 2.36 -13.01
C ALA A 77 12.97 1.30 -13.72
N LYS A 78 14.00 1.76 -14.40
CA LYS A 78 14.99 0.91 -15.08
C LYS A 78 16.38 1.55 -15.02
N PRO A 79 17.46 0.74 -14.99
CA PRO A 79 17.44 -0.71 -14.80
C PRO A 79 16.98 -1.09 -13.37
N TRP A 80 16.50 -2.32 -13.19
CA TRP A 80 16.10 -2.83 -11.89
C TRP A 80 16.85 -4.10 -11.52
N ASN A 81 17.58 -4.08 -10.40
CA ASN A 81 18.22 -5.27 -9.85
C ASN A 81 17.18 -6.12 -9.11
N LEU A 82 17.04 -7.39 -9.50
CA LEU A 82 16.06 -8.33 -8.94
C LEU A 82 16.29 -8.63 -7.45
N ASN A 83 17.50 -8.40 -6.93
CA ASN A 83 17.84 -8.43 -5.51
C ASN A 83 18.10 -7.00 -4.99
N THR A 84 17.09 -6.15 -5.01
CA THR A 84 17.20 -4.79 -4.48
C THR A 84 17.33 -4.82 -2.95
N ALA A 85 18.32 -4.10 -2.42
CA ALA A 85 18.51 -3.89 -0.99
C ALA A 85 18.37 -2.39 -0.65
N SER A 86 18.34 -2.06 0.63
CA SER A 86 18.35 -0.66 1.09
C SER A 86 19.51 0.13 0.45
N PRO A 87 19.28 1.37 -0.02
CA PRO A 87 18.12 2.23 0.25
C PRO A 87 16.87 1.99 -0.60
N GLY A 88 16.84 0.99 -1.47
CA GLY A 88 15.70 0.71 -2.34
C GLY A 88 15.61 1.61 -3.57
N ILE A 89 14.46 1.62 -4.25
CA ILE A 89 14.20 2.41 -5.46
C ILE A 89 12.98 3.28 -5.24
N VAL A 90 13.16 4.59 -5.23
CA VAL A 90 12.06 5.56 -5.16
C VAL A 90 11.32 5.58 -6.50
N ASP A 91 9.99 5.68 -6.44
CA ASP A 91 9.13 5.71 -7.62
C ASP A 91 9.35 4.52 -8.57
N PHE A 92 9.51 3.32 -8.00
CA PHE A 92 9.73 2.09 -8.77
C PHE A 92 8.65 1.87 -9.83
N TRP A 93 7.38 2.17 -9.51
CA TRP A 93 6.36 2.29 -10.52
C TRP A 93 5.42 3.48 -10.22
N LYS A 94 4.80 4.02 -11.31
CA LYS A 94 3.80 5.09 -11.24
C LYS A 94 2.65 4.83 -12.19
N VAL A 95 1.42 5.00 -11.71
CA VAL A 95 0.20 4.91 -12.51
C VAL A 95 -0.99 5.57 -11.80
N GLY A 96 -1.83 6.30 -12.51
CA GLY A 96 -3.09 6.83 -12.00
C GLY A 96 -2.97 7.71 -10.74
N GLY A 97 -1.84 8.42 -10.58
CA GLY A 97 -1.54 9.25 -9.41
C GLY A 97 -1.00 8.46 -8.20
N PHE A 98 -0.87 7.14 -8.32
CA PHE A 98 -0.15 6.31 -7.35
C PHE A 98 1.32 6.21 -7.71
N SER A 99 2.18 6.06 -6.70
CA SER A 99 3.57 5.63 -6.85
C SER A 99 3.92 4.57 -5.81
N PHE A 100 4.93 3.79 -6.10
CA PHE A 100 5.46 2.76 -5.21
C PHE A 100 6.96 2.87 -5.09
N ASP A 101 7.43 3.02 -3.87
CA ASP A 101 8.85 2.94 -3.56
C ASP A 101 9.19 1.52 -3.16
N LEU A 102 10.03 0.87 -3.93
CA LEU A 102 10.53 -0.47 -3.63
C LEU A 102 11.56 -0.38 -2.51
N THR A 103 11.31 -1.01 -1.37
CA THR A 103 12.26 -1.06 -0.25
C THR A 103 13.26 -2.19 -0.42
N SER A 104 12.78 -3.37 -0.78
CA SER A 104 13.63 -4.54 -1.03
C SER A 104 12.96 -5.53 -1.96
N SER A 105 13.79 -6.35 -2.60
CA SER A 105 13.35 -7.49 -3.41
C SER A 105 14.31 -8.66 -3.28
N THR A 106 13.76 -9.86 -3.45
CA THR A 106 14.52 -11.10 -3.48
C THR A 106 14.15 -11.87 -4.74
N ARG A 107 15.17 -12.22 -5.50
CA ARG A 107 15.08 -13.06 -6.70
C ARG A 107 14.95 -14.52 -6.31
N PHE A 108 14.13 -15.24 -7.05
CA PHE A 108 13.99 -16.70 -6.96
C PHE A 108 14.00 -17.27 -8.38
N TYR A 109 14.72 -18.36 -8.60
CA TYR A 109 14.73 -19.11 -9.86
C TYR A 109 14.36 -20.58 -9.57
N ASP A 110 13.38 -21.09 -10.31
CA ASP A 110 12.98 -22.49 -10.30
C ASP A 110 13.33 -23.12 -11.67
N PRO A 111 14.18 -24.16 -11.72
CA PRO A 111 14.53 -24.83 -12.96
C PRO A 111 13.40 -25.74 -13.50
N SER A 112 12.33 -25.99 -12.74
CA SER A 112 11.22 -26.85 -13.14
C SER A 112 10.47 -26.29 -14.34
N GLY A 113 9.93 -27.16 -15.21
CA GLY A 113 9.00 -26.74 -16.27
C GLY A 113 9.55 -25.80 -17.33
N GLY A 114 10.87 -25.81 -17.58
CA GLY A 114 11.52 -24.92 -18.57
C GLY A 114 12.17 -23.68 -17.98
N GLY A 115 12.09 -23.52 -16.66
CA GLY A 115 12.67 -22.41 -15.93
C GLY A 115 11.65 -21.31 -15.66
N PHE A 116 11.61 -20.86 -14.40
CA PHE A 116 10.76 -19.78 -13.92
C PHE A 116 11.61 -18.82 -13.08
N LEU A 117 11.62 -17.56 -13.46
CA LEU A 117 12.26 -16.50 -12.67
C LEU A 117 11.19 -15.64 -12.03
N SER A 118 11.31 -15.42 -10.75
CA SER A 118 10.46 -14.49 -9.99
C SER A 118 11.30 -13.58 -9.11
N ALA A 119 10.73 -12.47 -8.74
CA ALA A 119 11.22 -11.61 -7.68
C ALA A 119 10.04 -11.09 -6.87
N SER A 120 10.18 -11.06 -5.57
CA SER A 120 9.15 -10.56 -4.66
C SER A 120 9.77 -9.70 -3.58
N GLY A 121 8.97 -8.83 -2.99
CA GLY A 121 9.44 -7.94 -1.96
C GLY A 121 8.35 -7.06 -1.39
N TYR A 122 8.76 -5.96 -0.78
CA TYR A 122 7.87 -4.99 -0.17
C TYR A 122 8.37 -3.57 -0.39
N GLY A 123 7.48 -2.62 -0.16
CA GLY A 123 7.73 -1.20 -0.33
C GLY A 123 6.58 -0.36 0.17
N MET A 124 6.57 0.92 -0.20
CA MET A 124 5.58 1.91 0.22
C MET A 124 4.76 2.40 -0.97
N ILE A 125 3.45 2.25 -0.90
CA ILE A 125 2.51 2.83 -1.86
C ILE A 125 2.16 4.24 -1.39
N LYS A 126 2.13 5.20 -2.31
CA LYS A 126 1.85 6.62 -2.06
C LYS A 126 0.82 7.15 -3.04
N LYS A 127 -0.03 8.04 -2.56
CA LYS A 127 -0.94 8.86 -3.37
C LYS A 127 -1.31 10.12 -2.58
N VAL A 128 -1.47 11.24 -3.26
CA VAL A 128 -1.94 12.48 -2.63
C VAL A 128 -3.30 12.27 -1.98
N GLY A 129 -3.45 12.69 -0.73
CA GLY A 129 -4.68 12.52 0.05
C GLY A 129 -4.78 11.21 0.82
N PHE A 130 -3.79 10.32 0.69
CA PHE A 130 -3.69 9.06 1.44
C PHE A 130 -2.45 9.03 2.34
N GLU A 131 -2.49 8.21 3.38
CA GLU A 131 -1.31 7.83 4.16
C GLU A 131 -0.45 6.87 3.34
N ALA A 132 0.88 7.07 3.36
CA ALA A 132 1.80 6.12 2.75
C ALA A 132 1.60 4.73 3.37
N THR A 133 1.37 3.72 2.55
CA THR A 133 0.93 2.40 2.99
C THR A 133 1.92 1.33 2.56
N GLU A 134 2.31 0.46 3.47
CA GLU A 134 3.13 -0.71 3.14
C GLU A 134 2.40 -1.62 2.15
N GLY A 135 3.12 -2.11 1.16
CA GLY A 135 2.61 -3.03 0.15
C GLY A 135 3.64 -4.09 -0.22
N THR A 136 3.14 -5.23 -0.64
CA THR A 136 3.94 -6.30 -1.23
C THR A 136 3.82 -6.26 -2.74
N TRP A 137 4.82 -6.79 -3.44
CA TRP A 137 4.80 -6.91 -4.88
C TRP A 137 5.48 -8.20 -5.32
N SER A 138 5.13 -8.66 -6.48
CA SER A 138 5.75 -9.83 -7.11
C SER A 138 5.87 -9.64 -8.62
N PHE A 139 6.94 -10.15 -9.15
CA PHE A 139 7.26 -10.21 -10.57
C PHE A 139 7.54 -11.66 -10.95
N SER A 140 7.11 -12.07 -12.14
CA SER A 140 7.44 -13.39 -12.66
C SER A 140 7.56 -13.38 -14.16
N THR A 141 8.48 -14.19 -14.69
CA THR A 141 8.67 -14.42 -16.13
C THR A 141 9.04 -15.87 -16.39
N GLN A 142 8.49 -16.43 -17.46
CA GLN A 142 8.71 -17.83 -17.84
C GLN A 142 9.52 -17.99 -19.12
N ASN A 143 9.68 -16.93 -19.93
CA ASN A 143 10.44 -17.01 -21.18
C ASN A 143 11.04 -15.64 -21.54
N PRO A 144 12.36 -15.51 -21.64
CA PRO A 144 13.00 -14.25 -21.99
C PRO A 144 12.85 -13.83 -23.46
N GLY A 145 12.27 -14.68 -24.33
CA GLY A 145 12.14 -14.43 -25.76
C GLY A 145 10.73 -14.05 -26.26
N ASP A 146 9.70 -14.41 -25.53
CA ASP A 146 8.30 -14.23 -25.94
C ASP A 146 7.59 -13.30 -24.95
N GLY A 147 7.58 -12.01 -25.18
CA GLY A 147 6.80 -11.01 -24.46
C GLY A 147 6.42 -11.40 -23.02
N ASN A 148 7.30 -11.17 -22.07
CA ASN A 148 7.14 -11.62 -20.70
C ASN A 148 5.87 -11.02 -20.08
N VAL A 149 4.99 -11.86 -19.54
CA VAL A 149 3.79 -11.44 -18.83
C VAL A 149 4.14 -11.28 -17.35
N PHE A 150 3.96 -10.09 -16.78
CA PHE A 150 4.13 -9.88 -15.35
C PHE A 150 2.81 -9.70 -14.65
N THR A 151 2.76 -10.15 -13.43
CA THR A 151 1.68 -9.77 -12.53
C THR A 151 2.31 -9.11 -11.31
N PHE A 152 2.04 -7.83 -11.13
CA PHE A 152 2.32 -7.16 -9.86
C PHE A 152 1.07 -7.20 -9.00
N SER A 153 1.23 -7.55 -7.75
CA SER A 153 0.19 -7.39 -6.75
C SER A 153 0.71 -6.49 -5.65
N ALA A 154 0.14 -5.30 -5.53
CA ALA A 154 0.36 -4.45 -4.38
C ALA A 154 -0.89 -4.54 -3.51
N SER A 155 -0.76 -5.05 -2.30
CA SER A 155 -1.84 -5.06 -1.34
C SER A 155 -1.46 -4.23 -0.12
N GLY A 156 -2.16 -3.13 0.11
CA GLY A 156 -2.13 -2.44 1.38
C GLY A 156 -3.12 -3.13 2.33
N ALA A 157 -2.64 -3.77 3.38
CA ALA A 157 -3.53 -4.24 4.44
C ALA A 157 -3.91 -3.04 5.32
N ALA A 158 -5.19 -2.69 5.37
CA ALA A 158 -5.68 -1.75 6.37
C ALA A 158 -5.48 -2.38 7.76
N VAL A 159 -4.54 -1.88 8.53
CA VAL A 159 -4.46 -2.21 9.95
C VAL A 159 -5.59 -1.44 10.63
N PRO A 160 -6.55 -2.11 11.31
CA PRO A 160 -7.60 -1.41 12.02
C PRO A 160 -6.97 -0.41 13.00
N ASP A 161 -7.37 0.85 12.90
CA ASP A 161 -6.90 1.89 13.80
C ASP A 161 -7.43 1.62 15.23
N GLY A 162 -6.60 0.98 16.05
CA GLY A 162 -6.90 0.70 17.44
C GLY A 162 -7.10 1.97 18.28
N GLY A 163 -6.61 3.12 17.83
CA GLY A 163 -6.69 4.39 18.55
C GLY A 163 -8.14 4.89 18.70
N ALA A 164 -8.94 4.82 17.64
CA ALA A 164 -10.35 5.21 17.68
C ALA A 164 -11.17 4.29 18.61
N THR A 165 -10.89 3.00 18.60
CA THR A 165 -11.56 2.01 19.48
C THR A 165 -11.23 2.26 20.95
N VAL A 166 -9.96 2.53 21.27
CA VAL A 166 -9.53 2.84 22.64
C VAL A 166 -10.12 4.17 23.13
N ALA A 167 -10.17 5.19 22.26
CA ALA A 167 -10.78 6.48 22.59
C ALA A 167 -12.28 6.35 22.87
N LEU A 168 -13.02 5.62 22.03
CA LEU A 168 -14.45 5.33 22.22
C LEU A 168 -14.70 4.54 23.52
N LEU A 169 -13.86 3.54 23.80
CA LEU A 169 -13.94 2.77 25.03
C LEU A 169 -13.68 3.68 26.25
N GLY A 170 -12.68 4.55 26.18
CA GLY A 170 -12.35 5.52 27.23
C GLY A 170 -13.52 6.48 27.51
N VAL A 171 -14.12 7.05 26.47
CA VAL A 171 -15.29 7.95 26.60
C VAL A 171 -16.50 7.21 27.18
N SER A 172 -16.74 5.97 26.76
CA SER A 172 -17.82 5.13 27.27
C SER A 172 -17.67 4.83 28.77
N LEU A 173 -16.46 4.50 29.21
CA LEU A 173 -16.17 4.25 30.63
C LEU A 173 -16.32 5.51 31.47
N LEU A 174 -15.90 6.67 31.00
CA LEU A 174 -16.08 7.96 31.67
C LEU A 174 -17.57 8.32 31.77
N GLY A 175 -18.34 8.06 30.70
CA GLY A 175 -19.80 8.26 30.71
C GLY A 175 -20.52 7.39 31.75
N LEU A 176 -20.18 6.10 31.83
CA LEU A 176 -20.72 5.16 32.81
C LEU A 176 -20.35 5.56 34.23
N HIS A 177 -19.11 6.02 34.46
CA HIS A 177 -18.68 6.49 35.78
C HIS A 177 -19.47 7.74 36.23
N GLY A 178 -19.69 8.67 35.32
CA GLY A 178 -20.50 9.88 35.58
C GLY A 178 -21.96 9.56 35.92
N LEU A 179 -22.58 8.62 35.19
CA LEU A 179 -23.95 8.16 35.48
C LEU A 179 -24.06 7.47 36.84
N ARG A 180 -23.14 6.56 37.19
CA ARG A 180 -23.11 5.86 38.47
C ARG A 180 -23.04 6.83 39.63
N ARG A 181 -22.25 7.91 39.54
CA ARG A 181 -22.12 8.95 40.56
C ARG A 181 -23.42 9.74 40.75
N LYS A 182 -24.21 9.93 39.69
CA LYS A 182 -25.50 10.64 39.73
C LYS A 182 -26.59 9.81 40.39
N PHE A 183 -26.62 8.49 40.17
CA PHE A 183 -27.61 7.57 40.74
C PHE A 183 -27.27 7.09 42.15
N SER A 184 -25.99 7.12 42.56
CA SER A 184 -25.56 6.75 43.90
C SER A 184 -25.84 7.82 44.98
N LYS A 185 -26.32 9.01 44.59
CA LYS A 185 -26.67 10.12 45.51
C LYS A 185 -28.17 10.25 45.74
N ARG A 186 -28.96 9.26 45.33
CA ARG A 186 -30.36 9.08 45.71
C ARG A 186 -30.47 7.84 46.61
#